data_0a5283a9424419c9ee189363f15b31d1
#
_entry.id   0a5283a9424419c9ee189363f15b31d1
#
_cell.length_a   1.000
_cell.length_b   1.000
_cell.length_c   1.000
_cell.angle_alpha   90.00
_cell.angle_beta   90.00
_cell.angle_gamma   90.00
#
_symmetry.space_group_name_H-M   'P 1'
#
loop_
_entity.id
_entity.type
_entity.pdbx_description
1 polymer ?
#
loop_
_entity_poly.entity_id
_entity_poly.type
_entity_poly.pdbx_seq_one_letter_code
_entity_poly.pdbx_strand_id
1 'polypeptide(L)'
;MKLLTVKNLNVNDDTGKSLIQNVNLTIYKQAMNIIIGESGAGKSLTAKALLNYLPPHLSMTYEKYEIDDRNSQDIKQLLGRHIGYISQNYAQSFNEYTSLEKQLIAIYCNHFDVTKMEALDKVKTALTWVNLNDTSIIKKYSFQLSGGQLERVYIASVLMLNPELIIVDEPVASLDVVNGHQIMKLLQHIVKDHHNTVLLITHNMNHVLNYGDYFNVMKNGNLIETGEINNLFNHHIIENYTCLLYTSDAADDM
;
A
#
# COMPACT_ATOMS: atom_id res chain seq x y z
N MET A 1 -17.48 5.61 4.87
CA MET A 1 -16.93 6.74 5.67
C MET A 1 -15.53 7.06 5.13
N LYS A 2 -15.13 8.34 5.02
CA LYS A 2 -13.82 8.74 4.46
C LYS A 2 -12.73 8.62 5.52
N LEU A 3 -11.56 8.12 5.15
CA LEU A 3 -10.36 8.12 6.00
C LEU A 3 -9.40 9.23 5.57
N LEU A 4 -9.08 9.28 4.26
CA LEU A 4 -8.16 10.26 3.72
C LEU A 4 -8.81 10.98 2.53
N THR A 5 -8.67 12.28 2.48
CA THR A 5 -9.09 13.11 1.34
C THR A 5 -7.96 14.05 0.95
N VAL A 6 -7.56 13.98 -0.31
CA VAL A 6 -6.60 14.92 -0.91
C VAL A 6 -7.25 15.59 -2.10
N LYS A 7 -7.11 16.92 -2.19
CA LYS A 7 -7.62 17.71 -3.31
C LYS A 7 -6.49 18.45 -4.00
N ASN A 8 -6.58 18.51 -5.32
CA ASN A 8 -5.68 19.22 -6.20
C ASN A 8 -4.20 18.88 -5.92
N LEU A 9 -3.89 17.57 -5.77
CA LEU A 9 -2.52 17.10 -5.58
C LEU A 9 -1.77 17.22 -6.91
N ASN A 10 -0.64 17.91 -6.88
CA ASN A 10 0.29 18.05 -7.99
C ASN A 10 1.69 17.64 -7.56
N VAL A 11 2.44 17.00 -8.44
CA VAL A 11 3.86 16.70 -8.26
C VAL A 11 4.61 17.16 -9.49
N ASN A 12 5.62 18.01 -9.28
CA ASN A 12 6.46 18.57 -10.33
C ASN A 12 7.93 18.21 -10.11
N ASP A 13 8.68 18.07 -11.18
CA ASP A 13 10.13 17.96 -11.12
C ASP A 13 10.78 19.37 -11.02
N ASP A 14 12.11 19.39 -10.85
CA ASP A 14 12.92 20.61 -10.75
C ASP A 14 12.97 21.44 -12.06
N THR A 15 12.56 20.84 -13.19
CA THR A 15 12.40 21.55 -14.47
C THR A 15 11.04 22.22 -14.63
N GLY A 16 10.12 21.99 -13.67
CA GLY A 16 8.74 22.45 -13.72
C GLY A 16 7.79 21.55 -14.50
N LYS A 17 8.27 20.38 -14.97
CA LYS A 17 7.41 19.39 -15.62
C LYS A 17 6.50 18.74 -14.60
N SER A 18 5.20 18.76 -14.87
CA SER A 18 4.20 18.10 -14.03
C SER A 18 4.16 16.59 -14.29
N LEU A 19 4.33 15.82 -13.21
CA LEU A 19 4.28 14.36 -13.21
C LEU A 19 2.94 13.83 -12.69
N ILE A 20 2.33 14.54 -11.74
CA ILE A 20 0.98 14.30 -11.22
C ILE A 20 0.23 15.63 -11.31
N GLN A 21 -1.00 15.59 -11.80
CA GLN A 21 -1.77 16.79 -12.10
C GLN A 21 -3.17 16.71 -11.52
N ASN A 22 -3.50 17.67 -10.65
CA ASN A 22 -4.85 17.91 -10.14
C ASN A 22 -5.57 16.64 -9.64
N VAL A 23 -4.83 15.75 -8.98
CA VAL A 23 -5.39 14.50 -8.45
C VAL A 23 -6.26 14.80 -7.24
N ASN A 24 -7.53 14.37 -7.32
CA ASN A 24 -8.52 14.43 -6.26
C ASN A 24 -8.82 12.99 -5.79
N LEU A 25 -8.24 12.56 -4.68
CA LEU A 25 -8.33 11.20 -4.17
C LEU A 25 -9.08 11.14 -2.84
N THR A 26 -10.00 10.20 -2.74
CA THR A 26 -10.65 9.84 -1.47
C THR A 26 -10.42 8.37 -1.17
N ILE A 27 -9.96 8.07 0.05
CA ILE A 27 -9.78 6.71 0.56
C ILE A 27 -10.85 6.46 1.63
N TYR A 28 -11.57 5.37 1.50
CA TYR A 28 -12.67 4.99 2.38
C TYR A 28 -12.21 4.02 3.46
N LYS A 29 -12.68 4.23 4.70
CA LYS A 29 -12.33 3.42 5.89
C LYS A 29 -12.75 1.97 5.74
N GLN A 30 -11.94 1.07 6.32
CA GLN A 30 -12.23 -0.37 6.44
C GLN A 30 -12.61 -1.00 5.09
N ALA A 31 -11.88 -0.59 4.05
CA ALA A 31 -12.13 -0.99 2.68
C ALA A 31 -10.81 -1.19 1.94
N MET A 32 -10.87 -2.00 0.89
CA MET A 32 -9.81 -2.16 -0.11
C MET A 32 -10.02 -1.09 -1.18
N ASN A 33 -9.29 0.02 -1.07
CA ASN A 33 -9.25 1.05 -2.10
C ASN A 33 -8.12 0.71 -3.08
N ILE A 34 -8.35 0.86 -4.36
CA ILE A 34 -7.35 0.48 -5.39
C ILE A 34 -7.04 1.67 -6.28
N ILE A 35 -5.76 1.87 -6.59
CA ILE A 35 -5.30 2.71 -7.69
C ILE A 35 -4.80 1.78 -8.79
N ILE A 36 -5.40 1.87 -9.98
CA ILE A 36 -5.05 1.07 -11.15
C ILE A 36 -4.66 1.97 -12.32
N GLY A 37 -3.84 1.45 -13.23
CA GLY A 37 -3.40 2.08 -14.47
C GLY A 37 -2.14 1.43 -15.00
N GLU A 38 -1.76 1.74 -16.22
CA GLU A 38 -0.53 1.21 -16.85
C GLU A 38 0.75 1.58 -16.08
N SER A 39 1.83 0.89 -16.39
CA SER A 39 3.16 1.27 -15.89
C SER A 39 3.49 2.69 -16.33
N GLY A 40 4.02 3.51 -15.42
CA GLY A 40 4.30 4.92 -15.69
C GLY A 40 3.10 5.87 -15.55
N ALA A 41 1.89 5.39 -15.25
CA ALA A 41 0.71 6.25 -15.07
C ALA A 41 0.78 7.23 -13.87
N GLY A 42 1.76 7.05 -12.97
CA GLY A 42 1.95 7.91 -11.79
C GLY A 42 1.49 7.29 -10.46
N LYS A 43 1.03 6.04 -10.45
CA LYS A 43 0.46 5.36 -9.26
C LYS A 43 1.38 5.38 -8.04
N SER A 44 2.60 4.81 -8.17
CA SER A 44 3.58 4.76 -7.07
C SER A 44 4.07 6.15 -6.68
N LEU A 45 4.12 7.10 -7.62
CA LEU A 45 4.46 8.47 -7.33
C LEU A 45 3.36 9.16 -6.50
N THR A 46 2.10 8.89 -6.82
CA THR A 46 0.95 9.35 -6.01
C THR A 46 1.02 8.79 -4.59
N ALA A 47 1.30 7.48 -4.42
CA ALA A 47 1.49 6.89 -3.10
C ALA A 47 2.61 7.59 -2.30
N LYS A 48 3.77 7.80 -2.92
CA LYS A 48 4.89 8.52 -2.29
C LYS A 48 4.54 9.96 -1.93
N ALA A 49 3.75 10.64 -2.78
CA ALA A 49 3.26 11.99 -2.49
C ALA A 49 2.31 11.99 -1.27
N LEU A 50 1.40 11.00 -1.17
CA LEU A 50 0.54 10.84 0.01
C LEU A 50 1.35 10.66 1.32
N LEU A 51 2.54 10.08 1.23
CA LEU A 51 3.44 9.87 2.37
C LEU A 51 4.38 11.06 2.63
N ASN A 52 4.35 12.09 1.78
CA ASN A 52 5.37 13.13 1.72
C ASN A 52 6.80 12.56 1.65
N TYR A 53 6.94 11.45 0.92
CA TYR A 53 8.18 10.70 0.73
C TYR A 53 8.62 10.75 -0.73
N LEU A 54 8.81 11.96 -1.23
CA LEU A 54 9.28 12.20 -2.60
C LEU A 54 10.79 12.31 -2.67
N PRO A 55 11.41 11.91 -3.80
CA PRO A 55 12.81 12.23 -4.10
C PRO A 55 13.09 13.74 -4.01
N PRO A 56 14.31 14.15 -3.65
CA PRO A 56 14.64 15.58 -3.40
C PRO A 56 14.42 16.51 -4.61
N HIS A 57 14.47 15.99 -5.84
CA HIS A 57 14.24 16.73 -7.08
C HIS A 57 12.75 16.87 -7.44
N LEU A 58 11.85 16.35 -6.60
CA LEU A 58 10.42 16.46 -6.79
C LEU A 58 9.80 17.31 -5.70
N SER A 59 8.86 18.15 -6.09
CA SER A 59 8.05 18.97 -5.19
C SER A 59 6.58 18.63 -5.34
N MET A 60 5.82 18.74 -4.23
CA MET A 60 4.38 18.56 -4.29
C MET A 60 3.65 19.80 -3.76
N THR A 61 2.46 20.01 -4.30
CA THR A 61 1.48 20.97 -3.81
C THR A 61 0.11 20.32 -3.74
N TYR A 62 -0.72 20.79 -2.82
CA TYR A 62 -2.11 20.35 -2.70
C TYR A 62 -2.95 21.48 -2.12
N GLU A 63 -4.24 21.48 -2.40
CA GLU A 63 -5.20 22.41 -1.82
C GLU A 63 -5.67 21.94 -0.44
N LYS A 64 -5.92 20.62 -0.31
CA LYS A 64 -6.44 20.01 0.90
C LYS A 64 -5.80 18.64 1.13
N TYR A 65 -5.43 18.36 2.39
CA TYR A 65 -5.00 17.04 2.84
C TYR A 65 -5.59 16.78 4.23
N GLU A 66 -6.54 15.86 4.30
CA GLU A 66 -7.25 15.53 5.54
C GLU A 66 -7.17 14.04 5.82
N ILE A 67 -6.91 13.69 7.07
CA ILE A 67 -7.07 12.33 7.61
C ILE A 67 -8.09 12.42 8.74
N ASP A 68 -9.11 11.57 8.66
CA ASP A 68 -10.20 11.47 9.65
C ASP A 68 -10.85 12.83 9.93
N ASP A 69 -11.15 13.56 8.85
CA ASP A 69 -11.72 14.92 8.86
C ASP A 69 -10.85 15.97 9.59
N ARG A 70 -9.57 15.66 9.86
CA ARG A 70 -8.60 16.58 10.44
C ARG A 70 -7.59 17.02 9.39
N ASN A 71 -7.41 18.31 9.25
CA ASN A 71 -6.38 18.88 8.37
C ASN A 71 -4.99 18.51 8.92
N SER A 72 -4.20 17.76 8.17
CA SER A 72 -2.86 17.37 8.60
C SER A 72 -1.84 18.34 8.01
N GLN A 73 -1.19 19.11 8.89
CA GLN A 73 -0.12 20.02 8.50
C GLN A 73 1.24 19.31 8.38
N ASP A 74 1.42 18.17 9.05
CA ASP A 74 2.66 17.41 9.04
C ASP A 74 2.42 15.93 8.71
N ILE A 75 2.38 15.64 7.42
CA ILE A 75 2.14 14.30 6.90
C ILE A 75 3.24 13.33 7.34
N LYS A 76 4.49 13.79 7.55
CA LYS A 76 5.61 12.92 7.95
C LYS A 76 5.42 12.29 9.32
N GLN A 77 4.74 12.96 10.25
CA GLN A 77 4.45 12.41 11.58
C GLN A 77 3.42 11.28 11.56
N LEU A 78 2.69 11.13 10.44
CA LEU A 78 1.67 10.08 10.29
C LEU A 78 2.29 8.71 9.95
N LEU A 79 3.53 8.70 9.42
CA LEU A 79 4.19 7.46 9.03
C LEU A 79 4.47 6.54 10.22
N GLY A 80 4.19 5.26 10.02
CA GLY A 80 4.36 4.21 11.00
C GLY A 80 3.12 4.01 11.89
N ARG A 81 2.62 5.06 12.54
CA ARG A 81 1.47 4.94 13.48
C ARG A 81 0.11 5.06 12.80
N HIS A 82 -0.02 5.96 11.84
CA HIS A 82 -1.30 6.19 11.14
C HIS A 82 -1.28 5.64 9.72
N ILE A 83 -0.14 5.74 9.05
CA ILE A 83 0.03 5.24 7.69
C ILE A 83 1.23 4.29 7.64
N GLY A 84 0.97 3.04 7.27
CA GLY A 84 1.99 2.06 6.93
C GLY A 84 2.22 2.03 5.42
N TYR A 85 3.46 1.73 4.99
CA TYR A 85 3.81 1.59 3.58
C TYR A 85 4.51 0.26 3.32
N ILE A 86 3.96 -0.51 2.41
CA ILE A 86 4.52 -1.76 1.90
C ILE A 86 4.98 -1.49 0.47
N SER A 87 6.30 -1.46 0.28
CA SER A 87 6.91 -1.19 -1.03
C SER A 87 7.11 -2.46 -1.83
N GLN A 88 7.20 -2.33 -3.14
CA GLN A 88 7.54 -3.41 -4.07
C GLN A 88 8.90 -4.07 -3.75
N ASN A 89 9.88 -3.30 -3.26
CA ASN A 89 11.24 -3.76 -3.00
C ASN A 89 11.45 -4.20 -1.54
N TYR A 90 10.59 -5.07 -1.01
CA TYR A 90 10.65 -5.56 0.37
C TYR A 90 11.97 -6.24 0.74
N ALA A 91 12.64 -6.90 -0.21
CA ALA A 91 13.90 -7.61 0.05
C ALA A 91 15.03 -6.68 0.53
N GLN A 92 15.04 -5.43 0.07
CA GLN A 92 16.03 -4.42 0.45
C GLN A 92 15.70 -3.69 1.76
N SER A 93 14.56 -3.99 2.37
CA SER A 93 14.09 -3.29 3.58
C SER A 93 14.76 -3.79 4.86
N PHE A 94 15.43 -4.95 4.81
CA PHE A 94 16.10 -5.53 5.96
C PHE A 94 17.63 -5.56 5.76
N ASN A 95 18.34 -5.25 6.86
CA ASN A 95 19.79 -5.40 6.90
C ASN A 95 20.18 -6.90 6.95
N GLU A 96 21.04 -7.33 6.05
CA GLU A 96 21.44 -8.74 5.91
C GLU A 96 22.34 -9.23 7.07
N TYR A 97 23.01 -8.33 7.79
CA TYR A 97 23.96 -8.65 8.86
C TYR A 97 23.34 -8.64 10.26
N THR A 98 22.04 -8.38 10.35
CA THR A 98 21.32 -8.32 11.61
C THR A 98 20.12 -9.26 11.56
N SER A 99 19.88 -10.05 12.65
CA SER A 99 18.70 -10.91 12.70
C SER A 99 17.42 -10.12 12.60
N LEU A 100 16.39 -10.71 11.98
CA LEU A 100 15.08 -10.07 11.81
C LEU A 100 14.46 -9.69 13.16
N GLU A 101 14.64 -10.51 14.21
CA GLU A 101 14.15 -10.22 15.55
C GLU A 101 14.66 -8.87 16.07
N LYS A 102 15.99 -8.64 15.97
CA LYS A 102 16.58 -7.37 16.44
C LYS A 102 16.06 -6.18 15.66
N GLN A 103 15.87 -6.33 14.34
CA GLN A 103 15.37 -5.26 13.49
C GLN A 103 13.91 -4.95 13.79
N LEU A 104 13.05 -5.96 13.90
CA LEU A 104 11.63 -5.79 14.17
C LEU A 104 11.40 -5.17 15.57
N ILE A 105 12.13 -5.63 16.60
CA ILE A 105 12.08 -5.03 17.92
C ILE A 105 12.52 -3.56 17.89
N ALA A 106 13.60 -3.25 17.17
CA ALA A 106 14.07 -1.87 17.04
C ALA A 106 13.03 -0.97 16.32
N ILE A 107 12.40 -1.46 15.26
CA ILE A 107 11.33 -0.75 14.57
C ILE A 107 10.19 -0.43 15.55
N TYR A 108 9.72 -1.41 16.31
CA TYR A 108 8.62 -1.21 17.24
C TYR A 108 8.98 -0.23 18.38
N CYS A 109 10.15 -0.40 19.00
CA CYS A 109 10.62 0.49 20.08
C CYS A 109 10.88 1.94 19.60
N ASN A 110 11.18 2.16 18.32
CA ASN A 110 11.31 3.51 17.77
C ASN A 110 9.97 4.25 17.67
N HIS A 111 8.86 3.52 17.59
CA HIS A 111 7.52 4.10 17.50
C HIS A 111 6.80 4.16 18.85
N PHE A 112 7.16 3.27 19.79
CA PHE A 112 6.48 3.14 21.08
C PHE A 112 7.50 3.08 22.21
N ASP A 113 7.18 3.75 23.33
CA ASP A 113 7.98 3.69 24.55
C ASP A 113 7.64 2.42 25.34
N VAL A 114 8.28 1.32 24.97
CA VAL A 114 8.04 -0.02 25.50
C VAL A 114 9.34 -0.79 25.69
N THR A 115 9.30 -1.84 26.52
CA THR A 115 10.42 -2.76 26.68
C THR A 115 10.60 -3.65 25.44
N LYS A 116 11.82 -4.18 25.26
CA LYS A 116 12.11 -5.14 24.18
C LYS A 116 11.24 -6.40 24.25
N MET A 117 10.83 -6.81 25.45
CA MET A 117 9.99 -7.99 25.65
C MET A 117 8.57 -7.73 25.15
N GLU A 118 7.98 -6.59 25.49
CA GLU A 118 6.67 -6.17 24.97
C GLU A 118 6.69 -6.00 23.45
N ALA A 119 7.76 -5.41 22.91
CA ALA A 119 7.95 -5.30 21.47
C ALA A 119 8.00 -6.68 20.78
N LEU A 120 8.74 -7.64 21.37
CA LEU A 120 8.83 -9.01 20.84
C LEU A 120 7.47 -9.71 20.82
N ASP A 121 6.62 -9.50 21.83
CA ASP A 121 5.29 -10.09 21.88
C ASP A 121 4.38 -9.49 20.77
N LYS A 122 4.50 -8.19 20.49
CA LYS A 122 3.80 -7.55 19.36
C LYS A 122 4.29 -8.08 18.02
N VAL A 123 5.59 -8.25 17.85
CA VAL A 123 6.18 -8.87 16.65
C VAL A 123 5.61 -10.27 16.43
N LYS A 124 5.61 -11.12 17.47
CA LYS A 124 5.06 -12.49 17.38
C LYS A 124 3.57 -12.49 17.01
N THR A 125 2.78 -11.60 17.61
CA THR A 125 1.37 -11.44 17.27
C THR A 125 1.20 -11.06 15.80
N ALA A 126 1.96 -10.08 15.29
CA ALA A 126 1.86 -9.67 13.89
C ALA A 126 2.28 -10.79 12.91
N LEU A 127 3.24 -11.66 13.30
CA LEU A 127 3.60 -12.83 12.49
C LEU A 127 2.43 -13.82 12.34
N THR A 128 1.60 -14.00 13.37
CA THR A 128 0.42 -14.87 13.25
C THR A 128 -0.60 -14.32 12.25
N TRP A 129 -0.76 -12.99 12.17
CA TRP A 129 -1.66 -12.35 11.20
C TRP A 129 -1.25 -12.60 9.75
N VAL A 130 0.04 -12.82 9.50
CA VAL A 130 0.56 -13.14 8.17
C VAL A 130 0.78 -14.65 7.94
N ASN A 131 0.17 -15.49 8.76
CA ASN A 131 0.29 -16.96 8.71
C ASN A 131 1.73 -17.49 8.86
N LEU A 132 2.57 -16.81 9.64
CA LEU A 132 3.89 -17.26 10.07
C LEU A 132 3.83 -17.72 11.53
N ASN A 133 3.30 -18.92 11.75
CA ASN A 133 3.10 -19.48 13.10
C ASN A 133 4.40 -19.93 13.77
N ASP A 134 5.41 -20.33 12.98
CA ASP A 134 6.76 -20.58 13.49
C ASP A 134 7.47 -19.25 13.73
N THR A 135 7.35 -18.74 14.96
CA THR A 135 7.98 -17.47 15.34
C THR A 135 9.50 -17.56 15.42
N SER A 136 10.10 -18.75 15.34
CA SER A 136 11.57 -18.90 15.30
C SER A 136 12.19 -18.32 14.04
N ILE A 137 11.38 -18.09 13.00
CA ILE A 137 11.78 -17.51 11.71
C ILE A 137 12.48 -16.15 11.89
N ILE A 138 12.08 -15.34 12.87
CA ILE A 138 12.71 -14.02 13.12
C ILE A 138 14.12 -14.10 13.68
N LYS A 139 14.55 -15.24 14.22
CA LYS A 139 15.93 -15.45 14.66
C LYS A 139 16.90 -15.57 13.48
N LYS A 140 16.36 -15.83 12.27
CA LYS A 140 17.12 -15.91 11.02
C LYS A 140 17.47 -14.51 10.49
N TYR A 141 18.35 -14.50 9.50
CA TYR A 141 18.69 -13.33 8.70
C TYR A 141 17.81 -13.30 7.45
N SER A 142 17.65 -12.13 6.82
CA SER A 142 16.77 -11.96 5.65
C SER A 142 17.10 -12.91 4.50
N PHE A 143 18.38 -13.14 4.19
CA PHE A 143 18.84 -14.04 3.12
C PHE A 143 18.58 -15.53 3.38
N GLN A 144 18.19 -15.92 4.61
CA GLN A 144 17.87 -17.31 4.97
C GLN A 144 16.39 -17.66 4.77
N LEU A 145 15.57 -16.68 4.36
CA LEU A 145 14.14 -16.84 4.13
C LEU A 145 13.85 -17.01 2.63
N SER A 146 12.76 -17.74 2.32
CA SER A 146 12.21 -17.67 0.97
C SER A 146 11.61 -16.29 0.70
N GLY A 147 11.48 -15.91 -0.58
CA GLY A 147 10.88 -14.62 -0.96
C GLY A 147 9.53 -14.37 -0.28
N GLY A 148 8.61 -15.34 -0.35
CA GLY A 148 7.29 -15.22 0.28
C GLY A 148 7.33 -15.19 1.82
N GLN A 149 8.30 -15.84 2.46
CA GLN A 149 8.50 -15.72 3.91
C GLN A 149 8.99 -14.31 4.28
N LEU A 150 9.97 -13.80 3.55
CA LEU A 150 10.53 -12.46 3.80
C LEU A 150 9.49 -11.37 3.58
N GLU A 151 8.69 -11.49 2.53
CA GLU A 151 7.58 -10.57 2.26
C GLU A 151 6.56 -10.56 3.38
N ARG A 152 6.14 -11.73 3.88
CA ARG A 152 5.22 -11.81 5.02
C ARG A 152 5.82 -11.20 6.29
N VAL A 153 7.11 -11.41 6.55
CA VAL A 153 7.81 -10.73 7.65
C VAL A 153 7.80 -9.22 7.46
N TYR A 154 7.99 -8.75 6.21
CA TYR A 154 7.90 -7.32 5.89
C TYR A 154 6.49 -6.76 6.13
N ILE A 155 5.45 -7.44 5.66
CA ILE A 155 4.06 -7.07 5.95
C ILE A 155 3.80 -7.04 7.47
N ALA A 156 4.26 -8.07 8.21
CA ALA A 156 4.13 -8.11 9.67
C ALA A 156 4.83 -6.91 10.36
N SER A 157 5.98 -6.46 9.81
CA SER A 157 6.69 -5.29 10.34
C SER A 157 5.90 -3.98 10.25
N VAL A 158 5.02 -3.87 9.28
CA VAL A 158 4.10 -2.75 9.13
C VAL A 158 2.86 -2.93 10.02
N LEU A 159 2.27 -4.14 10.00
CA LEU A 159 1.06 -4.45 10.76
C LEU A 159 1.25 -4.35 12.28
N MET A 160 2.43 -4.70 12.81
CA MET A 160 2.70 -4.61 14.25
C MET A 160 2.54 -3.19 14.81
N LEU A 161 2.68 -2.16 13.95
CA LEU A 161 2.49 -0.75 14.33
C LEU A 161 1.01 -0.36 14.37
N ASN A 162 0.12 -1.23 13.88
CA ASN A 162 -1.33 -1.05 13.84
C ASN A 162 -1.77 0.26 13.13
N PRO A 163 -1.30 0.54 11.89
CA PRO A 163 -1.67 1.75 11.17
C PRO A 163 -3.13 1.73 10.73
N GLU A 164 -3.77 2.89 10.67
CA GLU A 164 -5.15 3.03 10.19
C GLU A 164 -5.27 2.84 8.68
N LEU A 165 -4.24 3.28 7.93
CA LEU A 165 -4.11 3.14 6.49
C LEU A 165 -2.83 2.37 6.15
N ILE A 166 -2.95 1.35 5.30
CA ILE A 166 -1.81 0.62 4.74
C ILE A 166 -1.79 0.87 3.24
N ILE A 167 -0.74 1.55 2.76
CA ILE A 167 -0.50 1.73 1.33
C ILE A 167 0.40 0.59 0.86
N VAL A 168 -0.04 -0.14 -0.16
CA VAL A 168 0.63 -1.32 -0.69
C VAL A 168 0.93 -1.11 -2.17
N ASP A 169 2.22 -1.02 -2.51
CA ASP A 169 2.66 -0.69 -3.86
C ASP A 169 3.14 -1.96 -4.59
N GLU A 170 2.31 -2.47 -5.48
CA GLU A 170 2.55 -3.67 -6.33
C GLU A 170 3.10 -4.89 -5.55
N PRO A 171 2.41 -5.38 -4.52
CA PRO A 171 2.93 -6.39 -3.60
C PRO A 171 3.24 -7.74 -4.26
N VAL A 172 2.65 -8.05 -5.41
CA VAL A 172 2.78 -9.35 -6.07
C VAL A 172 3.63 -9.33 -7.34
N ALA A 173 4.24 -8.19 -7.68
CA ALA A 173 4.97 -8.01 -8.93
C ALA A 173 6.18 -8.97 -9.12
N SER A 174 6.74 -9.49 -8.02
CA SER A 174 7.90 -10.39 -8.03
C SER A 174 7.58 -11.82 -7.59
N LEU A 175 6.30 -12.14 -7.39
CA LEU A 175 5.86 -13.44 -6.88
C LEU A 175 5.25 -14.31 -8.00
N ASP A 176 5.33 -15.62 -7.79
CA ASP A 176 4.53 -16.54 -8.59
C ASP A 176 3.02 -16.40 -8.26
N VAL A 177 2.17 -16.90 -9.15
CA VAL A 177 0.70 -16.75 -9.07
C VAL A 177 0.13 -17.26 -7.74
N VAL A 178 0.65 -18.37 -7.21
CA VAL A 178 0.15 -18.98 -5.96
C VAL A 178 0.47 -18.10 -4.76
N ASN A 179 1.72 -17.64 -4.65
CA ASN A 179 2.14 -16.75 -3.58
C ASN A 179 1.46 -15.38 -3.70
N GLY A 180 1.32 -14.85 -4.90
CA GLY A 180 0.59 -13.60 -5.16
C GLY A 180 -0.85 -13.66 -4.66
N HIS A 181 -1.59 -14.72 -4.99
CA HIS A 181 -2.95 -14.93 -4.51
C HIS A 181 -3.04 -15.00 -2.97
N GLN A 182 -2.06 -15.66 -2.32
CA GLN A 182 -2.00 -15.72 -0.86
C GLN A 182 -1.79 -14.35 -0.22
N ILE A 183 -0.95 -13.48 -0.80
CA ILE A 183 -0.75 -12.11 -0.32
C ILE A 183 -2.03 -11.28 -0.50
N MET A 184 -2.71 -11.39 -1.65
CA MET A 184 -3.97 -10.67 -1.87
C MET A 184 -5.06 -11.10 -0.88
N LYS A 185 -5.19 -12.39 -0.59
CA LYS A 185 -6.08 -12.90 0.46
C LYS A 185 -5.69 -12.37 1.85
N LEU A 186 -4.41 -12.31 2.16
CA LEU A 186 -3.92 -11.75 3.41
C LEU A 186 -4.33 -10.29 3.55
N LEU A 187 -4.15 -9.45 2.51
CA LEU A 187 -4.58 -8.05 2.53
C LEU A 187 -6.11 -7.93 2.72
N GLN A 188 -6.89 -8.83 2.11
CA GLN A 188 -8.34 -8.86 2.31
C GLN A 188 -8.73 -9.23 3.75
N HIS A 189 -8.03 -10.19 4.39
CA HIS A 189 -8.22 -10.51 5.81
C HIS A 189 -7.88 -9.31 6.71
N ILE A 190 -6.81 -8.61 6.41
CA ILE A 190 -6.41 -7.39 7.16
C ILE A 190 -7.54 -6.36 7.14
N VAL A 191 -8.18 -6.15 6.00
CA VAL A 191 -9.32 -5.22 5.88
C VAL A 191 -10.52 -5.73 6.68
N LYS A 192 -10.90 -7.00 6.52
CA LYS A 192 -12.15 -7.55 7.08
C LYS A 192 -12.06 -7.83 8.58
N ASP A 193 -10.97 -8.42 9.02
CA ASP A 193 -10.85 -8.97 10.37
C ASP A 193 -10.16 -8.00 11.34
N HIS A 194 -9.26 -7.16 10.83
CA HIS A 194 -8.55 -6.16 11.63
C HIS A 194 -9.06 -4.74 11.43
N HIS A 195 -10.07 -4.56 10.56
CA HIS A 195 -10.70 -3.27 10.28
C HIS A 195 -9.72 -2.18 9.79
N ASN A 196 -8.58 -2.57 9.25
CA ASN A 196 -7.65 -1.64 8.62
C ASN A 196 -8.20 -1.15 7.27
N THR A 197 -7.70 -0.01 6.83
CA THR A 197 -7.94 0.49 5.48
C THR A 197 -6.73 0.16 4.62
N VAL A 198 -6.94 -0.34 3.41
CA VAL A 198 -5.86 -0.62 2.45
C VAL A 198 -6.02 0.25 1.22
N LEU A 199 -4.93 0.88 0.79
CA LEU A 199 -4.78 1.46 -0.54
C LEU A 199 -3.80 0.58 -1.32
N LEU A 200 -4.34 -0.25 -2.21
CA LEU A 200 -3.57 -1.11 -3.10
C LEU A 200 -3.25 -0.39 -4.41
N ILE A 201 -1.99 -0.43 -4.82
CA ILE A 201 -1.55 0.02 -6.13
C ILE A 201 -1.24 -1.20 -6.97
N THR A 202 -1.86 -1.29 -8.14
CA THR A 202 -1.67 -2.42 -9.05
C THR A 202 -1.87 -1.98 -10.51
N HIS A 203 -1.34 -2.78 -11.44
CA HIS A 203 -1.68 -2.69 -12.86
C HIS A 203 -2.61 -3.82 -13.29
N ASN A 204 -2.89 -4.80 -12.42
CA ASN A 204 -3.69 -5.99 -12.72
C ASN A 204 -5.17 -5.75 -12.39
N MET A 205 -6.03 -5.80 -13.42
CA MET A 205 -7.48 -5.60 -13.27
C MET A 205 -8.16 -6.73 -12.49
N ASN A 206 -7.62 -7.96 -12.54
CA ASN A 206 -8.16 -9.07 -11.75
C ASN A 206 -8.06 -8.80 -10.25
N HIS A 207 -7.04 -8.07 -9.80
CA HIS A 207 -6.96 -7.64 -8.40
C HIS A 207 -8.09 -6.66 -8.03
N VAL A 208 -8.43 -5.75 -8.96
CA VAL A 208 -9.53 -4.80 -8.76
C VAL A 208 -10.85 -5.54 -8.61
N LEU A 209 -11.16 -6.42 -9.55
CA LEU A 209 -12.43 -7.14 -9.60
C LEU A 209 -12.63 -8.12 -8.45
N ASN A 210 -11.57 -8.83 -8.04
CA ASN A 210 -11.66 -9.90 -7.04
C ASN A 210 -11.52 -9.41 -5.60
N TYR A 211 -10.84 -8.28 -5.37
CA TYR A 211 -10.47 -7.86 -4.02
C TYR A 211 -10.86 -6.43 -3.67
N GLY A 212 -11.18 -5.57 -4.66
CA GLY A 212 -11.47 -4.17 -4.43
C GLY A 212 -12.87 -3.89 -3.92
N ASP A 213 -13.01 -2.80 -3.16
CA ASP A 213 -14.28 -2.16 -2.82
C ASP A 213 -14.45 -0.86 -3.61
N TYR A 214 -13.36 -0.09 -3.73
CA TYR A 214 -13.29 1.19 -4.47
C TYR A 214 -12.13 1.18 -5.43
N PHE A 215 -12.34 1.77 -6.61
CA PHE A 215 -11.30 1.91 -7.63
C PHE A 215 -11.03 3.37 -7.99
N ASN A 216 -9.81 3.62 -8.44
CA ASN A 216 -9.31 4.90 -8.90
C ASN A 216 -8.40 4.65 -10.11
N VAL A 217 -8.79 5.10 -11.29
CA VAL A 217 -8.04 4.86 -12.52
C VAL A 217 -7.11 6.02 -12.80
N MET A 218 -5.81 5.74 -12.93
CA MET A 218 -4.79 6.72 -13.28
C MET A 218 -4.27 6.53 -14.69
N LYS A 219 -4.12 7.66 -15.39
CA LYS A 219 -3.50 7.74 -16.72
C LYS A 219 -2.69 9.02 -16.85
N ASN A 220 -1.42 8.90 -17.25
CA ASN A 220 -0.54 10.04 -17.51
C ASN A 220 -0.54 11.10 -16.38
N GLY A 221 -0.43 10.67 -15.13
CA GLY A 221 -0.40 11.55 -13.97
C GLY A 221 -1.75 12.12 -13.53
N ASN A 222 -2.84 11.76 -14.17
CA ASN A 222 -4.19 12.22 -13.85
C ASN A 222 -5.05 11.09 -13.31
N LEU A 223 -5.97 11.42 -12.41
CA LEU A 223 -7.04 10.53 -11.98
C LEU A 223 -8.24 10.76 -12.91
N ILE A 224 -8.56 9.76 -13.76
CA ILE A 224 -9.56 9.90 -14.82
C ILE A 224 -10.92 9.32 -14.44
N GLU A 225 -10.96 8.32 -13.57
CA GLU A 225 -12.20 7.70 -13.13
C GLU A 225 -12.08 7.18 -11.69
N THR A 226 -13.16 7.27 -10.92
CA THR A 226 -13.24 6.75 -9.55
C THR A 226 -14.63 6.19 -9.28
N GLY A 227 -14.73 5.14 -8.48
CA GLY A 227 -16.04 4.58 -8.15
C GLY A 227 -15.96 3.39 -7.19
N GLU A 228 -17.15 2.84 -6.94
CA GLU A 228 -17.29 1.54 -6.27
C GLU A 228 -17.15 0.43 -7.31
N ILE A 229 -16.57 -0.70 -6.91
CA ILE A 229 -16.35 -1.85 -7.81
C ILE A 229 -17.67 -2.36 -8.41
N ASN A 230 -18.77 -2.30 -7.66
CA ASN A 230 -20.09 -2.68 -8.17
C ASN A 230 -20.51 -1.90 -9.43
N ASN A 231 -20.02 -0.68 -9.62
CA ASN A 231 -20.29 0.11 -10.80
C ASN A 231 -19.59 -0.45 -12.06
N LEU A 232 -18.40 -1.06 -11.90
CA LEU A 232 -17.70 -1.74 -12.99
C LEU A 232 -18.50 -2.95 -13.50
N PHE A 233 -19.06 -3.76 -12.58
CA PHE A 233 -19.89 -4.91 -12.95
C PHE A 233 -21.20 -4.53 -13.63
N ASN A 234 -21.76 -3.36 -13.31
CA ASN A 234 -23.02 -2.87 -13.88
C ASN A 234 -22.84 -2.09 -15.19
N HIS A 235 -21.65 -2.15 -15.80
CA HIS A 235 -21.29 -1.43 -17.03
C HIS A 235 -21.47 0.11 -16.95
N HIS A 236 -21.35 0.69 -15.77
CA HIS A 236 -21.33 2.14 -15.56
C HIS A 236 -19.90 2.71 -15.71
N ILE A 237 -19.12 2.16 -16.65
CA ILE A 237 -17.78 2.65 -16.98
C ILE A 237 -17.94 3.82 -17.95
N ILE A 238 -17.40 4.97 -17.57
CA ILE A 238 -17.50 6.21 -18.36
C ILE A 238 -16.31 6.34 -19.30
N GLU A 239 -15.12 5.96 -18.83
CA GLU A 239 -13.88 6.18 -19.57
C GLU A 239 -13.49 4.99 -20.45
N ASN A 240 -13.25 5.26 -21.72
CA ASN A 240 -12.79 4.24 -22.69
C ASN A 240 -11.49 3.55 -22.25
N TYR A 241 -10.62 4.25 -21.53
CA TYR A 241 -9.35 3.69 -21.03
C TYR A 241 -9.58 2.63 -19.94
N THR A 242 -10.56 2.84 -19.07
CA THR A 242 -10.96 1.84 -18.07
C THR A 242 -11.48 0.57 -18.75
N CYS A 243 -12.25 0.72 -19.84
CA CYS A 243 -12.69 -0.41 -20.65
C CYS A 243 -11.51 -1.16 -21.29
N LEU A 244 -10.48 -0.43 -21.78
CA LEU A 244 -9.30 -1.05 -22.37
C LEU A 244 -8.48 -1.84 -21.34
N LEU A 245 -8.30 -1.33 -20.12
CA LEU A 245 -7.63 -2.07 -19.04
C LEU A 245 -8.37 -3.38 -18.72
N TYR A 246 -9.70 -3.33 -18.71
CA TYR A 246 -10.53 -4.51 -18.48
C TYR A 246 -10.36 -5.58 -19.57
N THR A 247 -10.23 -5.15 -20.84
CA THR A 247 -10.14 -6.07 -21.99
C THR A 247 -8.72 -6.59 -22.22
N SER A 248 -7.67 -5.82 -21.89
CA SER A 248 -6.28 -6.25 -22.06
C SER A 248 -5.90 -7.38 -21.09
N ASP A 249 -6.27 -7.26 -19.82
CA ASP A 249 -5.98 -8.30 -18.81
C ASP A 249 -6.76 -9.60 -19.08
N ALA A 250 -7.96 -9.50 -19.69
CA ALA A 250 -8.74 -10.67 -20.10
C ALA A 250 -8.12 -11.45 -21.27
N ALA A 251 -7.25 -10.81 -22.07
CA ALA A 251 -6.56 -11.46 -23.19
C ALA A 251 -5.28 -12.19 -22.76
N ASP A 252 -4.65 -11.79 -21.66
CA ASP A 252 -3.45 -12.43 -21.13
C ASP A 252 -3.75 -13.72 -20.33
N ASP A 253 -5.01 -13.96 -19.95
CA ASP A 253 -5.48 -15.14 -19.20
C ASP A 253 -6.02 -16.28 -20.12
N MET A 254 -5.95 -16.15 -21.47
CA MET A 254 -6.32 -17.21 -22.43
C MET A 254 -5.07 -17.82 -23.09
#